data_ba38216de7b8b30c49ab71685220e7c2
#
_entry.id   ba38216de7b8b30c49ab71685220e7c2
#
_cell.length_a   1.000
_cell.length_b   1.000
_cell.length_c   1.000
_cell.angle_alpha   90.00
_cell.angle_beta   90.00
_cell.angle_gamma   90.00
#
_symmetry.space_group_name_H-M   'P 1'
#
loop_
_entity.id
_entity.type
_entity.pdbx_description
1 polymer ?
#
loop_
_entity_poly.entity_id
_entity_poly.type
_entity_poly.pdbx_seq_one_letter_code
_entity_poly.pdbx_strand_id
1 'polypeptide(L)' 'MKISQDVQDVLSAAYQEARLRNHEYLTPEHILYAALHYEYPREIFLACGAEPDQVRDMIDKHLREKIPVVKK' A
#
# COMPACT_ATOMS: atom_id res chain seq x y z
N MET A 1 9.39 16.59 -14.05
CA MET A 1 9.16 16.53 -12.59
C MET A 1 9.93 15.37 -12.01
N LYS A 2 10.69 15.61 -10.95
CA LYS A 2 11.42 14.54 -10.28
C LYS A 2 10.55 13.91 -9.19
N ILE A 3 10.46 12.59 -9.23
CA ILE A 3 9.80 11.84 -8.17
C ILE A 3 10.82 11.65 -7.05
N SER A 4 10.44 11.96 -5.81
CA SER A 4 11.33 11.82 -4.67
C SER A 4 11.71 10.35 -4.45
N GLN A 5 12.83 10.12 -3.79
CA GLN A 5 13.27 8.76 -3.47
C GLN A 5 12.24 8.04 -2.60
N ASP A 6 11.62 8.75 -1.67
CA ASP A 6 10.59 8.15 -0.81
C ASP A 6 9.40 7.64 -1.62
N VAL A 7 8.97 8.40 -2.63
CA VAL A 7 7.86 7.97 -3.50
C VAL A 7 8.29 6.76 -4.33
N GLN A 8 9.52 6.78 -4.86
CA GLN A 8 10.03 5.64 -5.61
C GLN A 8 10.09 4.38 -4.74
N ASP A 9 10.52 4.51 -3.49
CA ASP A 9 10.58 3.38 -2.56
C ASP A 9 9.18 2.83 -2.28
N VAL A 10 8.19 3.71 -2.09
CA VAL A 10 6.81 3.29 -1.88
C VAL A 10 6.27 2.54 -3.08
N LEU A 11 6.51 3.06 -4.29
CA LEU A 11 6.05 2.39 -5.51
C LEU A 11 6.69 1.02 -5.68
N SER A 12 8.00 0.91 -5.41
CA SER A 12 8.69 -0.38 -5.47
C SER A 12 8.13 -1.36 -4.45
N ALA A 13 7.86 -0.90 -3.23
CA ALA A 13 7.29 -1.74 -2.19
C ALA A 13 5.88 -2.19 -2.55
N ALA A 14 5.09 -1.31 -3.17
CA ALA A 14 3.73 -1.66 -3.61
C ALA A 14 3.77 -2.74 -4.69
N TYR A 15 4.68 -2.60 -5.64
CA TYR A 15 4.85 -3.61 -6.69
C TYR A 15 5.23 -4.97 -6.10
N GLN A 16 6.18 -4.98 -5.15
CA GLN A 16 6.60 -6.21 -4.51
C GLN A 16 5.47 -6.84 -3.70
N GLU A 17 4.67 -6.02 -3.02
CA GLU A 17 3.53 -6.51 -2.25
C GLU A 17 2.51 -7.19 -3.16
N ALA A 18 2.20 -6.59 -4.30
CA ALA A 18 1.29 -7.20 -5.27
C ALA A 18 1.83 -8.54 -5.76
N ARG A 19 3.13 -8.61 -6.03
CA ARG A 19 3.75 -9.86 -6.46
C ARG A 19 3.73 -10.94 -5.38
N LEU A 20 4.02 -10.57 -4.14
CA LEU A 20 4.00 -11.51 -3.02
C LEU A 20 2.60 -12.09 -2.79
N ARG A 21 1.58 -11.30 -3.06
CA ARG A 21 0.19 -11.75 -2.93
C ARG A 21 -0.32 -12.45 -4.18
N ASN A 22 0.49 -12.53 -5.24
CA ASN A 22 0.10 -13.08 -6.55
C ASN A 22 -1.13 -12.34 -7.13
N HIS A 23 -1.22 -11.05 -6.91
CA HIS A 23 -2.31 -10.25 -7.44
C HIS A 23 -2.11 -9.97 -8.93
N GLU A 24 -3.20 -10.03 -9.72
CA GLU A 24 -3.16 -9.76 -11.14
C GLU A 24 -2.86 -8.31 -11.46
N TYR A 25 -3.29 -7.40 -10.58
CA TYR A 25 -3.20 -5.96 -10.83
C TYR A 25 -2.48 -5.27 -9.70
N LEU A 26 -1.72 -4.24 -10.07
CA LEU A 26 -1.21 -3.25 -9.11
C LEU A 26 -2.27 -2.16 -9.00
N THR A 27 -2.84 -1.98 -7.82
CA THR A 27 -3.92 -1.02 -7.58
C THR A 27 -3.47 0.10 -6.65
N PRO A 28 -4.22 1.23 -6.61
CA PRO A 28 -3.91 2.29 -5.64
C PRO A 28 -3.89 1.78 -4.19
N GLU A 29 -4.65 0.76 -3.87
CA GLU A 29 -4.67 0.17 -2.52
C GLU A 29 -3.33 -0.45 -2.16
N HIS A 30 -2.64 -1.06 -3.12
CA HIS A 30 -1.29 -1.56 -2.88
C HIS A 30 -0.33 -0.42 -2.53
N ILE A 31 -0.46 0.70 -3.24
CA ILE A 31 0.39 1.87 -3.03
C ILE A 31 0.13 2.45 -1.64
N LEU A 32 -1.14 2.57 -1.26
CA LEU A 32 -1.51 3.09 0.04
C LEU A 32 -1.04 2.15 1.17
N TYR A 33 -1.20 0.85 0.97
CA TYR A 33 -0.73 -0.14 1.94
C TYR A 33 0.79 0.00 2.16
N ALA A 34 1.55 0.09 1.08
CA ALA A 34 2.99 0.26 1.15
C ALA A 34 3.36 1.57 1.83
N ALA A 35 2.66 2.66 1.50
CA ALA A 35 2.93 3.98 2.08
C ALA A 35 2.76 3.98 3.60
N LEU A 36 1.83 3.20 4.13
CA LEU A 36 1.57 3.14 5.56
C LEU A 36 2.70 2.48 6.37
N HIS A 37 3.68 1.90 5.69
CA HIS A 37 4.88 1.38 6.34
C HIS A 37 5.98 2.42 6.50
N TYR A 38 5.78 3.63 5.96
CA TYR A 38 6.76 4.71 6.02
C TYR A 38 6.29 5.78 7.01
N GLU A 39 7.24 6.38 7.71
CA GLU A 39 6.96 7.30 8.81
C GLU A 39 6.17 8.54 8.37
N TYR A 40 6.56 9.16 7.27
CA TYR A 40 5.95 10.41 6.83
C TYR A 40 4.46 10.26 6.48
N PRO A 41 4.06 9.28 5.66
CA PRO A 41 2.63 9.05 5.44
C PRO A 41 1.86 8.71 6.71
N ARG A 42 2.46 7.94 7.62
CA ARG A 42 1.82 7.61 8.89
C ARG A 42 1.53 8.87 9.71
N GLU A 43 2.48 9.82 9.73
CA GLU A 43 2.31 11.09 10.43
C GLU A 43 1.17 11.90 9.83
N ILE A 44 1.02 11.89 8.51
CA ILE A 44 -0.07 12.60 7.84
C ILE A 44 -1.42 12.01 8.26
N PHE A 45 -1.54 10.67 8.28
CA PHE A 45 -2.77 10.02 8.72
C PHE A 45 -3.11 10.37 10.15
N LEU A 46 -2.12 10.35 11.04
CA LEU A 46 -2.33 10.72 12.45
C LEU A 46 -2.79 12.17 12.58
N ALA A 47 -2.20 13.08 11.81
CA ALA A 47 -2.59 14.49 11.82
C ALA A 47 -4.02 14.68 11.35
N CYS A 48 -4.51 13.83 10.48
CA CYS A 48 -5.89 13.85 9.99
C CYS A 48 -6.87 13.14 10.92
N GLY A 49 -6.40 12.63 12.06
CA GLY A 49 -7.26 11.94 13.01
C GLY A 49 -7.51 10.48 12.69
N ALA A 50 -6.81 9.91 11.71
CA ALA A 50 -6.94 8.50 11.35
C ALA A 50 -5.88 7.68 12.09
N GLU A 51 -6.21 6.42 12.40
CA GLU A 51 -5.25 5.49 12.98
C GLU A 51 -4.60 4.69 11.87
N PRO A 52 -3.29 4.89 11.59
CA PRO A 52 -2.64 4.24 10.45
C PRO A 52 -2.73 2.72 10.49
N ASP A 53 -2.60 2.11 11.65
CA ASP A 53 -2.64 0.66 11.76
C ASP A 53 -4.03 0.10 11.44
N GLN A 54 -5.09 0.80 11.83
CA GLN A 54 -6.45 0.40 11.50
C GLN A 54 -6.70 0.54 9.99
N VAL A 55 -6.23 1.63 9.40
CA VAL A 55 -6.37 1.84 7.95
C VAL A 55 -5.60 0.75 7.21
N ARG A 56 -4.39 0.42 7.65
CA ARG A 56 -3.60 -0.65 7.05
C ARG A 56 -4.34 -1.99 7.11
N ASP A 57 -4.95 -2.31 8.24
CA ASP A 57 -5.68 -3.57 8.40
C ASP A 57 -6.90 -3.63 7.48
N MET A 58 -7.61 -2.52 7.31
CA MET A 58 -8.73 -2.43 6.39
C MET A 58 -8.30 -2.65 4.95
N ILE A 59 -7.17 -2.04 4.57
CA ILE A 59 -6.62 -2.19 3.22
C ILE A 59 -6.13 -3.63 3.01
N ASP A 60 -5.47 -4.21 3.99
CA ASP A 60 -5.02 -5.60 3.90
C ASP A 60 -6.20 -6.54 3.65
N LYS A 61 -7.29 -6.34 4.38
CA LYS A 61 -8.51 -7.13 4.17
C LYS A 61 -9.05 -6.95 2.76
N HIS A 62 -9.09 -5.71 2.27
CA HIS A 62 -9.52 -5.43 0.90
C HIS A 62 -8.64 -6.14 -0.13
N LEU A 63 -7.32 -6.08 0.06
CA LEU A 63 -6.38 -6.73 -0.86
C LEU A 63 -6.58 -8.24 -0.88
N ARG A 64 -6.88 -8.85 0.27
CA ARG A 64 -7.09 -10.30 0.34
C ARG A 64 -8.42 -10.73 -0.28
N GLU A 65 -9.45 -9.90 -0.19
CA GLU A 65 -10.81 -10.30 -0.57
C GLU A 65 -11.24 -9.81 -1.94
N LYS A 66 -10.73 -8.66 -2.40
CA LYS A 66 -11.28 -7.98 -3.58
C LYS A 66 -10.37 -7.97 -4.79
N ILE A 67 -9.07 -8.21 -4.61
CA ILE A 67 -8.12 -8.16 -5.72
C ILE A 67 -7.94 -9.57 -6.30
N PRO A 68 -8.10 -9.74 -7.63
CA PRO A 68 -7.93 -11.06 -8.24
C PRO A 68 -6.52 -11.60 -8.07
N VAL A 69 -6.43 -12.88 -7.77
CA VAL A 69 -5.16 -13.59 -7.61
C VAL A 69 -4.88 -14.32 -8.92
N VAL A 70 -3.62 -14.29 -9.34
CA VAL A 70 -3.18 -15.04 -10.52
C VAL A 70 -3.27 -16.52 -10.20
N LYS A 71 -4.02 -17.26 -11.01
CA LYS A 71 -4.12 -18.71 -10.88
C LYS A 71 -2.97 -19.37 -11.64
N LYS A 72 -2.29 -20.26 -10.95
CA LYS A 72 -1.25 -21.07 -11.59
C LYS A 72 -1.84 -22.40 -12.04
#